data_5fdbfb605c82bb6383947bf512f93d50
#
_entry.id   5fdbfb605c82bb6383947bf512f93d50
#
_cell.length_a   1.000
_cell.length_b   1.000
_cell.length_c   1.000
_cell.angle_alpha   90.00
_cell.angle_beta   90.00
_cell.angle_gamma   90.00
#
_symmetry.space_group_name_H-M   'P 1'
#
loop_
_entity.id
_entity.type
_entity.pdbx_description
1 polymer ?
#
loop_
_entity_poly.entity_id
_entity_poly.type
_entity_poly.pdbx_seq_one_letter_code
_entity_poly.pdbx_strand_id
1 'polypeptide(L)'
;FFGQILYAQMSILSYLLIVFVGMMVPVLWGGSFSAKWSPVVSEFAYSFPDYAQNTGSVSIPPEIYYHMSPAFAVFCGLLFVFLYLLLLSMILLLFATLGAKKAGVITGFLVIAAGICFCATSSRFKFLFPMANSLLGVHYTRYYREMVFPLSLSAYYFIGLLAVILFVAFIRCKKMNYNFDHEID
;
A
#
# COMPACT_ATOMS: atom_id res chain seq x y z
N PHE A 1 -21.77 6.30 -9.50
CA PHE A 1 -20.33 6.05 -9.58
C PHE A 1 -19.54 6.80 -8.50
N PHE A 2 -19.64 8.15 -8.43
CA PHE A 2 -18.94 8.93 -7.40
C PHE A 2 -19.31 8.52 -5.97
N GLY A 3 -20.57 8.28 -5.68
CA GLY A 3 -21.01 7.80 -4.37
C GLY A 3 -20.40 6.45 -3.98
N GLN A 4 -20.25 5.54 -4.95
CA GLN A 4 -19.62 4.23 -4.71
C GLN A 4 -18.11 4.36 -4.44
N ILE A 5 -17.43 5.27 -5.15
CA ILE A 5 -16.02 5.59 -4.88
C ILE A 5 -15.87 6.15 -3.46
N LEU A 6 -16.70 7.14 -3.12
CA LEU A 6 -16.67 7.77 -1.80
C LEU A 6 -16.92 6.74 -0.68
N TYR A 7 -17.92 5.88 -0.85
CA TYR A 7 -18.22 4.82 0.11
C TYR A 7 -17.05 3.86 0.29
N ALA A 8 -16.43 3.40 -0.80
CA ALA A 8 -15.27 2.52 -0.74
C ALA A 8 -14.08 3.19 -0.02
N GLN A 9 -13.83 4.47 -0.30
CA GLN A 9 -12.76 5.22 0.37
C GLN A 9 -13.02 5.40 1.87
N MET A 10 -14.25 5.73 2.26
CA MET A 10 -14.62 5.88 3.68
C MET A 10 -14.50 4.53 4.42
N SER A 11 -14.84 3.42 3.78
CA SER A 11 -14.67 2.09 4.35
C SER A 11 -13.20 1.74 4.55
N ILE A 12 -12.32 2.05 3.59
CA ILE A 12 -10.86 1.82 3.71
C ILE A 12 -10.28 2.69 4.82
N LEU A 13 -10.66 3.98 4.88
CA LEU A 13 -10.21 4.89 5.94
C LEU A 13 -10.66 4.41 7.32
N SER A 14 -11.91 3.96 7.46
CA SER A 14 -12.42 3.40 8.71
C SER A 14 -11.64 2.16 9.14
N TYR A 15 -11.33 1.28 8.21
CA TYR A 15 -10.51 0.09 8.48
C TYR A 15 -9.10 0.46 8.94
N LEU A 16 -8.42 1.38 8.23
CA LEU A 16 -7.09 1.84 8.60
C LEU A 16 -7.09 2.56 9.96
N LEU A 17 -8.13 3.33 10.26
CA LEU A 17 -8.30 3.96 11.56
C LEU A 17 -8.41 2.92 12.68
N ILE A 18 -9.20 1.87 12.50
CA ILE A 18 -9.34 0.77 13.47
C ILE A 18 -7.99 0.08 13.69
N VAL A 19 -7.26 -0.23 12.61
CA VAL A 19 -5.93 -0.84 12.70
C VAL A 19 -4.96 0.07 13.44
N PHE A 20 -4.97 1.38 13.11
CA PHE A 20 -4.10 2.36 13.78
C PHE A 20 -4.43 2.48 15.27
N VAL A 21 -5.70 2.58 15.64
CA VAL A 21 -6.13 2.61 17.05
C VAL A 21 -5.71 1.32 17.75
N GLY A 22 -5.91 0.15 17.13
CA GLY A 22 -5.46 -1.12 17.67
C GLY A 22 -3.95 -1.18 17.93
N MET A 23 -3.14 -0.60 17.05
CA MET A 23 -1.70 -0.48 17.22
C MET A 23 -1.33 0.48 18.36
N MET A 24 -2.16 1.50 18.63
CA MET A 24 -1.93 2.47 19.72
C MET A 24 -2.26 1.91 21.13
N VAL A 25 -3.15 0.93 21.21
CA VAL A 25 -3.56 0.35 22.52
C VAL A 25 -2.37 -0.13 23.38
N PRO A 26 -1.40 -0.92 22.88
CA PRO A 26 -0.25 -1.32 23.67
C PRO A 26 0.63 -0.13 24.10
N VAL A 27 0.73 0.90 23.25
CA VAL A 27 1.50 2.12 23.52
C VAL A 27 0.86 2.92 24.66
N LEU A 28 -0.47 3.02 24.67
CA LEU A 28 -1.24 3.70 25.73
C LEU A 28 -1.21 2.94 27.06
N TRP A 29 -1.06 1.61 27.02
CA TRP A 29 -1.12 0.76 28.22
C TRP A 29 0.19 0.68 28.99
N GLY A 30 1.33 1.01 28.43
CA GLY A 30 2.62 0.92 29.12
C GLY A 30 3.79 1.48 28.34
N GLY A 31 3.53 2.05 27.17
CA GLY A 31 4.55 2.66 26.34
C GLY A 31 4.69 4.17 26.57
N SER A 32 5.81 4.71 26.20
CA SER A 32 6.04 6.16 26.08
C SER A 32 6.04 6.58 24.63
N PHE A 33 5.33 7.64 24.30
CA PHE A 33 5.47 8.28 22.99
C PHE A 33 6.84 8.95 22.90
N SER A 34 7.72 8.40 22.07
CA SER A 34 9.01 8.99 21.81
C SER A 34 9.12 9.34 20.32
N ALA A 35 9.66 10.54 20.04
CA ALA A 35 10.03 10.92 18.67
C ALA A 35 11.27 10.15 18.16
N LYS A 36 11.96 9.42 19.04
CA LYS A 36 13.14 8.63 18.72
C LYS A 36 12.79 7.14 18.79
N TRP A 37 13.47 6.33 18.00
CA TRP A 37 13.41 4.88 18.09
C TRP A 37 13.86 4.40 19.47
N SER A 38 13.27 3.33 19.96
CA SER A 38 13.67 2.78 21.24
C SER A 38 15.13 2.25 21.17
N PRO A 39 15.90 2.32 22.26
CA PRO A 39 17.25 1.76 22.30
C PRO A 39 17.30 0.29 21.92
N VAL A 40 16.28 -0.49 22.30
CA VAL A 40 16.18 -1.91 21.99
C VAL A 40 16.08 -2.14 20.47
N VAL A 41 15.30 -1.34 19.76
CA VAL A 41 15.19 -1.43 18.29
C VAL A 41 16.51 -1.09 17.63
N SER A 42 17.21 -0.06 18.11
CA SER A 42 18.52 0.32 17.58
C SER A 42 19.55 -0.75 17.83
N GLU A 43 19.64 -1.29 19.02
CA GLU A 43 20.59 -2.35 19.38
C GLU A 43 20.33 -3.61 18.59
N PHE A 44 19.04 -4.01 18.43
CA PHE A 44 18.67 -5.16 17.62
C PHE A 44 18.99 -4.97 16.14
N ALA A 45 18.73 -3.80 15.57
CA ALA A 45 19.05 -3.50 14.18
C ALA A 45 20.57 -3.49 13.90
N TYR A 46 21.39 -3.14 14.89
CA TYR A 46 22.83 -3.11 14.78
C TYR A 46 23.50 -4.45 15.02
N SER A 47 23.07 -5.16 16.07
CA SER A 47 23.82 -6.31 16.58
C SER A 47 23.40 -7.63 15.92
N PHE A 48 22.20 -7.71 15.34
CA PHE A 48 21.62 -8.97 14.85
C PHE A 48 20.99 -8.89 13.45
N PRO A 49 21.67 -8.31 12.44
CA PRO A 49 21.09 -8.26 11.09
C PRO A 49 20.83 -9.63 10.50
N ASP A 50 21.66 -10.62 10.83
CA ASP A 50 21.53 -12.00 10.34
C ASP A 50 20.46 -12.81 11.09
N TYR A 51 20.24 -12.50 12.36
CA TYR A 51 19.23 -13.18 13.19
C TYR A 51 17.82 -12.92 12.67
N ALA A 52 17.54 -11.70 12.24
CA ALA A 52 16.25 -11.34 11.67
C ALA A 52 15.95 -12.08 10.36
N GLN A 53 16.98 -12.46 9.59
CA GLN A 53 16.80 -13.24 8.37
C GLN A 53 16.47 -14.71 8.65
N ASN A 54 17.10 -15.28 9.66
CA ASN A 54 16.98 -16.71 9.98
C ASN A 54 15.70 -17.04 10.76
N THR A 55 15.17 -16.10 11.53
CA THR A 55 14.00 -16.31 12.37
C THR A 55 12.69 -15.84 11.77
N GLY A 56 12.71 -15.20 10.58
CA GLY A 56 11.52 -14.60 9.98
C GLY A 56 10.94 -13.46 10.80
N SER A 57 11.65 -12.99 11.83
CA SER A 57 11.21 -11.89 12.66
C SER A 57 11.16 -10.58 11.86
N VAL A 58 10.07 -9.82 12.06
CA VAL A 58 9.91 -8.51 11.45
C VAL A 58 10.85 -7.54 12.15
N SER A 59 12.03 -7.35 11.60
CA SER A 59 12.92 -6.28 12.04
C SER A 59 12.69 -5.02 11.22
N ILE A 60 12.77 -3.87 11.88
CA ILE A 60 12.79 -2.60 11.16
C ILE A 60 14.14 -2.52 10.45
N PRO A 61 14.15 -2.35 9.10
CA PRO A 61 15.41 -2.23 8.39
C PRO A 61 16.24 -1.08 8.97
N PRO A 62 17.56 -1.26 9.15
CA PRO A 62 18.45 -0.22 9.69
C PRO A 62 18.35 1.11 8.93
N GLU A 63 18.05 1.06 7.65
CA GLU A 63 17.86 2.23 6.78
C GLU A 63 16.70 3.11 7.20
N ILE A 64 15.58 2.50 7.59
CA ILE A 64 14.42 3.23 8.12
C ILE A 64 14.78 3.89 9.44
N TYR A 65 15.49 3.17 10.28
CA TYR A 65 15.97 3.68 11.57
C TYR A 65 16.85 4.92 11.43
N TYR A 66 17.77 4.92 10.46
CA TYR A 66 18.71 6.04 10.27
C TYR A 66 18.11 7.27 9.61
N HIS A 67 17.21 7.08 8.68
CA HIS A 67 16.72 8.15 7.80
C HIS A 67 15.32 8.66 8.15
N MET A 68 14.61 7.95 9.03
CA MET A 68 13.23 8.30 9.36
C MET A 68 12.97 8.28 10.85
N SER A 69 12.19 9.24 11.33
CA SER A 69 11.61 9.15 12.66
C SER A 69 10.51 8.07 12.71
N PRO A 70 10.22 7.46 13.86
CA PRO A 70 9.16 6.46 13.99
C PRO A 70 7.80 6.96 13.47
N ALA A 71 7.44 8.19 13.81
CA ALA A 71 6.18 8.80 13.38
C ALA A 71 6.11 8.94 11.84
N PHE A 72 7.20 9.38 11.20
CA PHE A 72 7.27 9.52 9.76
C PHE A 72 7.23 8.17 9.05
N ALA A 73 7.90 7.15 9.59
CA ALA A 73 7.87 5.79 9.04
C ALA A 73 6.45 5.19 9.11
N VAL A 74 5.75 5.37 10.24
CA VAL A 74 4.36 4.94 10.39
C VAL A 74 3.45 5.70 9.41
N PHE A 75 3.60 7.02 9.32
CA PHE A 75 2.81 7.84 8.39
C PHE A 75 2.99 7.39 6.93
N CYS A 76 4.23 7.24 6.48
CA CYS A 76 4.53 6.76 5.12
C CYS A 76 3.96 5.35 4.90
N GLY A 77 4.14 4.44 5.85
CA GLY A 77 3.60 3.08 5.77
C GLY A 77 2.08 3.07 5.62
N LEU A 78 1.37 3.82 6.46
CA LEU A 78 -0.09 3.93 6.37
C LEU A 78 -0.54 4.57 5.06
N LEU A 79 0.14 5.62 4.60
CA LEU A 79 -0.18 6.29 3.35
C LEU A 79 -0.04 5.34 2.15
N PHE A 80 1.06 4.60 2.05
CA PHE A 80 1.27 3.67 0.94
C PHE A 80 0.31 2.47 0.99
N VAL A 81 0.01 1.94 2.17
CA VAL A 81 -1.03 0.90 2.33
C VAL A 81 -2.40 1.44 1.93
N PHE A 82 -2.73 2.67 2.31
CA PHE A 82 -3.96 3.32 1.87
C PHE A 82 -4.05 3.42 0.35
N LEU A 83 -2.98 3.91 -0.31
CA LEU A 83 -2.93 4.01 -1.77
C LEU A 83 -3.08 2.64 -2.46
N TYR A 84 -2.48 1.60 -1.89
CA TYR A 84 -2.60 0.24 -2.40
C TYR A 84 -4.03 -0.29 -2.28
N LEU A 85 -4.67 -0.15 -1.12
CA LEU A 85 -6.07 -0.56 -0.92
C LEU A 85 -7.03 0.24 -1.79
N LEU A 86 -6.77 1.54 -1.95
CA LEU A 86 -7.52 2.39 -2.86
C LEU A 86 -7.40 1.90 -4.31
N LEU A 87 -6.19 1.54 -4.75
CA LEU A 87 -5.97 0.98 -6.09
C LEU A 87 -6.76 -0.32 -6.29
N LEU A 88 -6.71 -1.25 -5.33
CA LEU A 88 -7.48 -2.51 -5.39
C LEU A 88 -8.97 -2.25 -5.45
N SER A 89 -9.50 -1.33 -4.64
CA SER A 89 -10.91 -0.98 -4.65
C SER A 89 -11.36 -0.37 -5.98
N MET A 90 -10.50 0.46 -6.59
CA MET A 90 -10.76 1.06 -7.88
C MET A 90 -10.74 0.03 -9.02
N ILE A 91 -9.85 -0.98 -8.97
CA ILE A 91 -9.87 -2.11 -9.91
C ILE A 91 -11.21 -2.84 -9.81
N LEU A 92 -11.64 -3.23 -8.60
CA LEU A 92 -12.90 -3.92 -8.38
C LEU A 92 -14.10 -3.11 -8.90
N LEU A 93 -14.10 -1.80 -8.62
CA LEU A 93 -15.16 -0.90 -9.06
C LEU A 93 -15.20 -0.76 -10.59
N LEU A 94 -14.03 -0.65 -11.25
CA LEU A 94 -13.93 -0.63 -12.70
C LEU A 94 -14.56 -1.88 -13.33
N PHE A 95 -14.21 -3.07 -12.85
CA PHE A 95 -14.80 -4.32 -13.34
C PHE A 95 -16.30 -4.43 -13.02
N ALA A 96 -16.76 -3.88 -11.91
CA ALA A 96 -18.18 -3.80 -11.59
C ALA A 96 -18.95 -2.95 -12.60
N THR A 97 -18.39 -1.80 -13.03
CA THR A 97 -19.00 -0.95 -14.08
C THR A 97 -18.98 -1.60 -15.47
N LEU A 98 -18.04 -2.52 -15.69
CA LEU A 98 -17.98 -3.33 -16.92
C LEU A 98 -18.97 -4.53 -16.92
N GLY A 99 -19.71 -4.74 -15.84
CA GLY A 99 -20.59 -5.91 -15.68
C GLY A 99 -19.84 -7.22 -15.36
N ALA A 100 -18.51 -7.17 -15.25
CA ALA A 100 -17.63 -8.33 -15.10
C ALA A 100 -17.15 -8.51 -13.65
N LYS A 101 -18.06 -8.49 -12.66
CA LYS A 101 -17.73 -8.53 -11.23
C LYS A 101 -16.80 -9.69 -10.84
N LYS A 102 -17.04 -10.90 -11.39
CA LYS A 102 -16.21 -12.08 -11.12
C LYS A 102 -14.76 -11.88 -11.61
N ALA A 103 -14.61 -11.32 -12.82
CA ALA A 103 -13.27 -11.02 -13.36
C ALA A 103 -12.52 -9.98 -12.51
N GLY A 104 -13.23 -8.99 -11.96
CA GLY A 104 -12.65 -8.02 -11.03
C GLY A 104 -12.06 -8.66 -9.78
N VAL A 105 -12.80 -9.58 -9.15
CA VAL A 105 -12.33 -10.31 -7.97
C VAL A 105 -11.09 -11.15 -8.31
N ILE A 106 -11.13 -11.89 -9.44
CA ILE A 106 -9.99 -12.69 -9.90
C ILE A 106 -8.77 -11.80 -10.15
N THR A 107 -8.94 -10.66 -10.84
CA THR A 107 -7.85 -9.72 -11.11
C THR A 107 -7.27 -9.15 -9.81
N GLY A 108 -8.12 -8.74 -8.87
CA GLY A 108 -7.66 -8.26 -7.56
C GLY A 108 -6.84 -9.32 -6.82
N PHE A 109 -7.32 -10.56 -6.82
CA PHE A 109 -6.59 -11.69 -6.21
C PHE A 109 -5.24 -11.94 -6.91
N LEU A 110 -5.21 -11.90 -8.24
CA LEU A 110 -3.95 -12.08 -9.01
C LEU A 110 -2.95 -10.95 -8.73
N VAL A 111 -3.40 -9.71 -8.60
CA VAL A 111 -2.54 -8.57 -8.23
C VAL A 111 -1.92 -8.78 -6.84
N ILE A 112 -2.69 -9.26 -5.88
CA ILE A 112 -2.19 -9.57 -4.53
C ILE A 112 -1.20 -10.74 -4.58
N ALA A 113 -1.57 -11.86 -5.19
CA ALA A 113 -0.73 -13.05 -5.28
C ALA A 113 0.59 -12.78 -5.99
N ALA A 114 0.55 -12.12 -7.14
CA ALA A 114 1.75 -11.68 -7.85
C ALA A 114 2.61 -10.74 -6.98
N GLY A 115 1.97 -9.79 -6.28
CA GLY A 115 2.67 -8.90 -5.36
C GLY A 115 3.44 -9.65 -4.28
N ILE A 116 2.82 -10.65 -3.64
CA ILE A 116 3.48 -11.50 -2.63
C ILE A 116 4.67 -12.24 -3.22
N CYS A 117 4.50 -12.90 -4.37
CA CYS A 117 5.55 -13.66 -5.02
C CYS A 117 6.74 -12.76 -5.41
N PHE A 118 6.49 -11.60 -6.01
CA PHE A 118 7.56 -10.73 -6.48
C PHE A 118 8.22 -9.90 -5.38
N CYS A 119 7.53 -9.57 -4.28
CA CYS A 119 8.14 -8.91 -3.12
C CYS A 119 9.27 -9.75 -2.50
N ALA A 120 9.18 -11.08 -2.59
CA ALA A 120 10.20 -11.98 -2.08
C ALA A 120 11.47 -12.02 -2.96
N THR A 121 11.42 -11.50 -4.19
CA THR A 121 12.55 -11.53 -5.11
C THR A 121 13.51 -10.37 -4.87
N SER A 122 14.81 -10.59 -5.12
CA SER A 122 15.83 -9.54 -5.07
C SER A 122 15.82 -8.63 -6.30
N SER A 123 15.03 -8.95 -7.32
CA SER A 123 15.00 -8.21 -8.58
C SER A 123 14.32 -6.86 -8.45
N ARG A 124 14.82 -5.84 -9.16
CA ARG A 124 14.18 -4.52 -9.29
C ARG A 124 12.81 -4.57 -9.97
N PHE A 125 12.51 -5.64 -10.71
CA PHE A 125 11.19 -5.86 -11.34
C PHE A 125 10.04 -5.94 -10.34
N LYS A 126 10.30 -6.21 -9.05
CA LYS A 126 9.27 -6.19 -8.00
C LYS A 126 8.50 -4.86 -7.94
N PHE A 127 9.14 -3.74 -8.27
CA PHE A 127 8.50 -2.41 -8.25
C PHE A 127 7.51 -2.16 -9.41
N LEU A 128 7.39 -3.08 -10.36
CA LEU A 128 6.26 -3.09 -11.31
C LEU A 128 4.95 -3.49 -10.63
N PHE A 129 5.02 -4.15 -9.47
CA PHE A 129 3.84 -4.60 -8.73
C PHE A 129 3.48 -3.60 -7.63
N PRO A 130 2.17 -3.26 -7.50
CA PRO A 130 1.72 -2.26 -6.53
C PRO A 130 2.09 -2.59 -5.09
N MET A 131 2.09 -3.88 -4.72
CA MET A 131 2.41 -4.32 -3.37
C MET A 131 3.84 -3.96 -2.95
N ALA A 132 4.83 -4.12 -3.84
CA ALA A 132 6.21 -3.75 -3.54
C ALA A 132 6.37 -2.25 -3.30
N ASN A 133 5.59 -1.44 -4.02
CA ASN A 133 5.56 0.01 -3.84
C ASN A 133 4.84 0.44 -2.55
N SER A 134 4.01 -0.43 -1.96
CA SER A 134 3.29 -0.13 -0.71
C SER A 134 4.08 -0.50 0.55
N LEU A 135 5.10 -1.35 0.44
CA LEU A 135 5.87 -1.84 1.56
C LEU A 135 7.15 -1.01 1.75
N LEU A 136 7.18 -0.18 2.79
CA LEU A 136 8.29 0.73 3.07
C LEU A 136 9.64 0.00 3.16
N GLY A 137 9.69 -1.16 3.83
CA GLY A 137 10.91 -1.94 4.00
C GLY A 137 11.51 -2.49 2.71
N VAL A 138 10.70 -2.62 1.64
CA VAL A 138 11.16 -3.15 0.34
C VAL A 138 11.96 -2.14 -0.47
N HIS A 139 11.84 -0.84 -0.14
CA HIS A 139 12.54 0.25 -0.82
C HIS A 139 14.02 0.33 -0.48
N TYR A 140 14.45 -0.40 0.55
CA TYR A 140 15.82 -0.38 1.04
C TYR A 140 16.49 -1.74 0.88
N THR A 141 17.81 -1.75 0.72
CA THR A 141 18.59 -3.00 0.75
C THR A 141 18.81 -3.43 2.20
N ARG A 142 18.84 -4.74 2.45
CA ARG A 142 19.08 -5.27 3.79
C ARG A 142 20.51 -5.03 4.29
N TYR A 143 21.48 -5.02 3.39
CA TYR A 143 22.91 -5.02 3.73
C TYR A 143 23.61 -3.67 3.57
N TYR A 144 23.22 -2.85 2.58
CA TYR A 144 24.02 -1.73 2.12
C TYR A 144 23.49 -0.36 2.53
N ARG A 145 22.43 -0.29 3.31
CA ARG A 145 21.80 0.98 3.76
C ARG A 145 21.44 1.93 2.62
N GLU A 146 21.34 1.41 1.42
CA GLU A 146 21.04 2.20 0.22
C GLU A 146 19.58 2.10 -0.15
N MET A 147 19.01 3.21 -0.53
CA MET A 147 17.68 3.26 -1.11
C MET A 147 17.72 2.69 -2.52
N VAL A 148 17.09 1.55 -2.73
CA VAL A 148 17.02 0.89 -4.05
C VAL A 148 16.03 1.58 -4.96
N PHE A 149 14.95 2.09 -4.36
CA PHE A 149 13.86 2.72 -5.09
C PHE A 149 13.28 3.87 -4.26
N PRO A 150 13.31 5.12 -4.74
CA PRO A 150 12.86 6.27 -3.99
C PRO A 150 11.35 6.25 -3.75
N LEU A 151 10.95 6.63 -2.54
CA LEU A 151 9.55 6.68 -2.12
C LEU A 151 8.69 7.60 -3.00
N SER A 152 9.28 8.68 -3.51
CA SER A 152 8.61 9.59 -4.44
C SER A 152 8.17 8.89 -5.73
N LEU A 153 8.98 8.00 -6.27
CA LEU A 153 8.62 7.24 -7.47
C LEU A 153 7.44 6.29 -7.20
N SER A 154 7.37 5.69 -6.01
CA SER A 154 6.21 4.88 -5.62
C SER A 154 4.94 5.71 -5.48
N ALA A 155 5.04 6.94 -4.96
CA ALA A 155 3.90 7.84 -4.93
C ALA A 155 3.43 8.22 -6.35
N TYR A 156 4.34 8.57 -7.25
CA TYR A 156 4.00 8.84 -8.66
C TYR A 156 3.42 7.60 -9.38
N TYR A 157 3.95 6.42 -9.08
CA TYR A 157 3.43 5.15 -9.60
C TYR A 157 1.96 4.95 -9.21
N PHE A 158 1.59 5.12 -7.94
CA PHE A 158 0.20 5.01 -7.49
C PHE A 158 -0.68 6.09 -8.11
N ILE A 159 -0.23 7.34 -8.14
CA ILE A 159 -0.98 8.45 -8.75
C ILE A 159 -1.24 8.16 -10.24
N GLY A 160 -0.22 7.70 -10.96
CA GLY A 160 -0.33 7.35 -12.37
C GLY A 160 -1.33 6.22 -12.62
N LEU A 161 -1.24 5.12 -11.86
CA LEU A 161 -2.18 4.00 -11.99
C LEU A 161 -3.62 4.40 -11.65
N LEU A 162 -3.82 5.15 -10.57
CA LEU A 162 -5.14 5.65 -10.19
C LEU A 162 -5.72 6.59 -11.25
N ALA A 163 -4.91 7.48 -11.82
CA ALA A 163 -5.34 8.37 -12.91
C ALA A 163 -5.79 7.59 -14.15
N VAL A 164 -5.04 6.55 -14.55
CA VAL A 164 -5.41 5.68 -15.67
C VAL A 164 -6.73 4.97 -15.41
N ILE A 165 -6.91 4.36 -14.22
CA ILE A 165 -8.14 3.65 -13.87
C ILE A 165 -9.33 4.61 -13.85
N LEU A 166 -9.18 5.78 -13.24
CA LEU A 166 -10.21 6.82 -13.22
C LEU A 166 -10.60 7.28 -14.62
N PHE A 167 -9.61 7.50 -15.48
CA PHE A 167 -9.84 7.90 -16.87
C PHE A 167 -10.64 6.85 -17.64
N VAL A 168 -10.26 5.57 -17.54
CA VAL A 168 -10.99 4.48 -18.19
C VAL A 168 -12.42 4.37 -17.64
N ALA A 169 -12.58 4.46 -16.32
CA ALA A 169 -13.89 4.44 -15.68
C ALA A 169 -14.77 5.61 -16.11
N PHE A 170 -14.21 6.81 -16.24
CA PHE A 170 -14.92 8.00 -16.72
C PHE A 170 -15.44 7.85 -18.14
N ILE A 171 -14.58 7.37 -19.07
CA ILE A 171 -14.99 7.12 -20.47
C ILE A 171 -16.14 6.12 -20.51
N ARG A 172 -16.06 5.07 -19.68
CA ARG A 172 -17.09 4.04 -19.62
C ARG A 172 -18.43 4.56 -19.10
N CYS A 173 -18.40 5.33 -18.02
CA CYS A 173 -19.61 5.93 -17.44
C CYS A 173 -20.28 6.90 -18.44
N LYS A 174 -19.50 7.70 -19.17
CA LYS A 174 -20.02 8.60 -20.20
C LYS A 174 -20.73 7.84 -21.32
N LYS A 175 -20.18 6.69 -21.75
CA LYS A 175 -20.75 5.85 -22.80
C LYS A 175 -22.05 5.16 -22.37
N MET A 176 -22.18 4.80 -21.09
CA MET A 176 -23.39 4.23 -20.52
C MET A 176 -24.52 5.25 -20.46
N ASN A 177 -24.29 6.47 -20.01
CA ASN A 177 -25.32 7.53 -19.97
C ASN A 177 -25.82 7.86 -21.38
N TYR A 178 -24.94 7.92 -22.37
CA TYR A 178 -25.33 8.19 -23.77
C TYR A 178 -26.28 7.12 -24.33
N ASN A 179 -26.11 5.86 -23.98
CA ASN A 179 -27.00 4.80 -24.43
C ASN A 179 -28.39 4.85 -23.76
N PHE A 180 -28.47 5.29 -22.49
CA PHE A 180 -29.74 5.44 -21.80
C PHE A 180 -30.60 6.58 -22.39
N ASP A 181 -29.96 7.68 -22.82
CA ASP A 181 -30.68 8.82 -23.39
C ASP A 181 -31.26 8.49 -24.79
N HIS A 182 -30.64 7.55 -25.52
CA HIS A 182 -31.13 7.09 -26.84
C HIS A 182 -32.17 5.95 -26.81
N GLU A 183 -32.36 5.28 -25.67
CA GLU A 183 -33.44 4.28 -25.51
C GLU A 183 -34.79 4.87 -25.05
N ILE A 184 -34.82 6.16 -24.73
CA ILE A 184 -36.01 6.87 -24.22
C ILE A 184 -36.67 7.72 -25.35
N ASP A 185 -36.01 7.95 -26.48
CA ASP A 185 -36.54 8.58 -27.69
C ASP A 185 -37.05 7.53 -28.70
#